data_9a5bdb54c39acec3cac7777cee4e8444
#
_entry.id   9a5bdb54c39acec3cac7777cee4e8444
#
_cell.length_a   1.000
_cell.length_b   1.000
_cell.length_c   1.000
_cell.angle_alpha   90.00
_cell.angle_beta   90.00
_cell.angle_gamma   90.00
#
_symmetry.space_group_name_H-M   'P 1'
#
loop_
_entity.id
_entity.type
_entity.pdbx_description
1 polymer ?
#
loop_
_entity_poly.entity_id
_entity_poly.type
_entity_poly.pdbx_seq_one_letter_code
_entity_poly.pdbx_strand_id
1 'polypeptide(L)'
;MLSPYKTVHGAGSDSFIEKRSKFIGYAKPVKTAEEATDFIEEIRKKHWDAKHNVFAYILHDGGVKRYSDDGEPQGTAGVPVLDVLEKEQLYDVAVVVTRYFGGVLLGTGGLVRAYSHAAKLAVTAGGIVTMGPCSILKVETDYAFYQRLLTILPEFGATVQNSDFSEKVTLTLSVASEKEALLCDKIFDSSDGRVKAQKIGENFAEI
;
A
#
# COMPACT_ATOMS: atom_id res chain seq x y z
N MET A 1 10.12 -6.65 16.72
CA MET A 1 8.80 -6.37 16.12
C MET A 1 9.01 -5.34 15.03
N LEU A 2 8.40 -5.53 13.87
CA LEU A 2 8.40 -4.52 12.79
C LEU A 2 7.60 -3.31 13.25
N SER A 3 8.16 -2.10 13.08
CA SER A 3 7.43 -0.86 13.34
C SER A 3 6.40 -0.63 12.23
N PRO A 4 5.26 0.00 12.52
CA PRO A 4 4.31 0.41 11.47
C PRO A 4 4.99 1.27 10.41
N TYR A 5 4.62 1.07 9.14
CA TYR A 5 5.12 1.83 8.00
C TYR A 5 4.02 2.07 6.97
N LYS A 6 4.20 3.08 6.14
CA LYS A 6 3.24 3.39 5.06
C LYS A 6 3.62 2.66 3.77
N THR A 7 2.60 2.27 3.02
CA THR A 7 2.72 1.71 1.66
C THR A 7 1.53 2.16 0.80
N VAL A 8 1.38 1.62 -0.39
CA VAL A 8 0.16 1.79 -1.19
C VAL A 8 -0.75 0.57 -1.02
N HIS A 9 -2.07 0.81 -0.99
CA HIS A 9 -3.08 -0.25 -0.85
C HIS A 9 -3.07 -1.20 -2.05
N GLY A 10 -2.94 -0.64 -3.25
CA GLY A 10 -2.98 -1.40 -4.49
C GLY A 10 -2.25 -0.72 -5.63
N ALA A 11 -2.37 -1.31 -6.83
CA ALA A 11 -1.84 -0.69 -8.03
C ALA A 11 -2.63 0.57 -8.37
N GLY A 12 -1.90 1.68 -8.59
CA GLY A 12 -2.46 2.97 -8.98
C GLY A 12 -1.75 3.56 -10.19
N SER A 13 -2.46 4.32 -11.00
CA SER A 13 -1.87 5.07 -12.09
C SER A 13 -2.61 6.37 -12.36
N ASP A 14 -1.85 7.39 -12.74
CA ASP A 14 -2.39 8.66 -13.19
C ASP A 14 -1.40 9.33 -14.16
N SER A 15 -1.85 10.34 -14.89
CA SER A 15 -1.04 10.99 -15.92
C SER A 15 -1.36 12.46 -16.07
N PHE A 16 -0.37 13.22 -16.56
CA PHE A 16 -0.55 14.61 -16.94
C PHE A 16 0.31 14.98 -18.15
N ILE A 17 0.09 16.17 -18.68
CA ILE A 17 0.86 16.74 -19.80
C ILE A 17 1.55 17.99 -19.32
N GLU A 18 2.87 18.08 -19.55
CA GLU A 18 3.69 19.25 -19.29
C GLU A 18 4.50 19.61 -20.56
N LYS A 19 4.34 20.81 -21.07
CA LYS A 19 5.01 21.28 -22.30
C LYS A 19 4.95 20.25 -23.44
N ARG A 20 3.77 19.70 -23.72
CA ARG A 20 3.49 18.65 -24.70
C ARG A 20 4.08 17.26 -24.38
N SER A 21 4.95 17.12 -23.38
CA SER A 21 5.39 15.80 -22.91
C SER A 21 4.28 15.18 -22.05
N LYS A 22 3.96 13.90 -22.28
CA LYS A 22 3.05 13.13 -21.45
C LYS A 22 3.84 12.33 -20.42
N PHE A 23 3.48 12.48 -19.16
CA PHE A 23 4.02 11.70 -18.04
C PHE A 23 2.91 10.79 -17.50
N ILE A 24 3.22 9.51 -17.32
CA ILE A 24 2.30 8.51 -16.76
C ILE A 24 3.01 7.87 -15.58
N GLY A 25 2.48 8.09 -14.38
CA GLY A 25 2.97 7.46 -13.18
C GLY A 25 2.21 6.16 -12.88
N TYR A 26 2.92 5.12 -12.45
CA TYR A 26 2.41 3.84 -11.99
C TYR A 26 3.00 3.54 -10.63
N ALA A 27 2.19 3.12 -9.67
CA ALA A 27 2.63 2.65 -8.37
C ALA A 27 2.04 1.26 -8.11
N LYS A 28 2.80 0.40 -7.42
CA LYS A 28 2.35 -0.94 -7.02
C LYS A 28 3.02 -1.34 -5.71
N PRO A 29 2.27 -1.96 -4.76
CA PRO A 29 2.91 -2.57 -3.59
C PRO A 29 3.78 -3.75 -4.02
N VAL A 30 4.99 -3.83 -3.46
CA VAL A 30 5.98 -4.90 -3.74
C VAL A 30 6.70 -5.27 -2.45
N LYS A 31 6.95 -6.56 -2.24
CA LYS A 31 7.63 -7.06 -1.04
C LYS A 31 9.09 -7.42 -1.29
N THR A 32 9.45 -7.70 -2.53
CA THR A 32 10.79 -8.16 -2.91
C THR A 32 11.34 -7.37 -4.10
N ALA A 33 12.66 -7.41 -4.27
CA ALA A 33 13.32 -6.80 -5.42
C ALA A 33 12.91 -7.49 -6.75
N GLU A 34 12.54 -8.77 -6.69
CA GLU A 34 12.05 -9.52 -7.84
C GLU A 34 10.68 -9.00 -8.27
N GLU A 35 9.72 -8.88 -7.33
CA GLU A 35 8.41 -8.28 -7.61
C GLU A 35 8.51 -6.85 -8.16
N ALA A 36 9.44 -6.03 -7.63
CA ALA A 36 9.70 -4.69 -8.15
C ALA A 36 10.22 -4.73 -9.59
N THR A 37 11.16 -5.64 -9.88
CA THR A 37 11.74 -5.80 -11.22
C THR A 37 10.68 -6.28 -12.22
N ASP A 38 9.86 -7.25 -11.85
CA ASP A 38 8.77 -7.76 -12.69
C ASP A 38 7.77 -6.66 -13.04
N PHE A 39 7.41 -5.82 -12.06
CA PHE A 39 6.54 -4.68 -12.30
C PHE A 39 7.17 -3.64 -13.23
N ILE A 40 8.45 -3.32 -13.06
CA ILE A 40 9.18 -2.40 -13.95
C ILE A 40 9.19 -2.94 -15.38
N GLU A 41 9.45 -4.23 -15.58
CA GLU A 41 9.46 -4.86 -16.89
C GLU A 41 8.06 -4.96 -17.52
N GLU A 42 7.01 -5.16 -16.70
CA GLU A 42 5.62 -5.08 -17.15
C GLU A 42 5.32 -3.71 -17.78
N ILE A 43 5.69 -2.63 -17.07
CA ILE A 43 5.45 -1.25 -17.57
C ILE A 43 6.33 -0.95 -18.78
N ARG A 44 7.58 -1.39 -18.82
CA ARG A 44 8.48 -1.25 -19.99
C ARG A 44 7.89 -1.93 -21.23
N LYS A 45 7.34 -3.13 -21.09
CA LYS A 45 6.68 -3.85 -22.18
C LYS A 45 5.41 -3.13 -22.64
N LYS A 46 4.63 -2.62 -21.71
CA LYS A 46 3.42 -1.84 -22.01
C LYS A 46 3.71 -0.55 -22.77
N HIS A 47 4.83 0.09 -22.48
CA HIS A 47 5.29 1.35 -23.06
C HIS A 47 6.64 1.19 -23.80
N TRP A 48 6.73 0.15 -24.62
CA TRP A 48 7.93 -0.19 -25.35
C TRP A 48 8.40 0.89 -26.34
N ASP A 49 7.48 1.76 -26.76
CA ASP A 49 7.70 2.90 -27.66
C ASP A 49 8.07 4.20 -26.91
N ALA A 50 8.00 4.21 -25.59
CA ALA A 50 8.46 5.33 -24.78
C ALA A 50 9.99 5.31 -24.64
N LYS A 51 10.61 6.51 -24.67
CA LYS A 51 12.07 6.62 -24.52
C LYS A 51 12.54 6.42 -23.08
N HIS A 52 11.70 6.71 -22.10
CA HIS A 52 12.06 6.72 -20.68
C HIS A 52 10.96 6.07 -19.85
N ASN A 53 11.34 5.02 -19.12
CA ASN A 53 10.55 4.36 -18.09
C ASN A 53 11.36 4.43 -16.78
N VAL A 54 11.39 5.62 -16.21
CA VAL A 54 12.12 5.94 -14.98
C VAL A 54 11.47 5.22 -13.81
N PHE A 55 12.27 4.67 -12.88
CA PHE A 55 11.71 3.98 -11.74
C PHE A 55 12.43 4.30 -10.43
N ALA A 56 11.73 4.10 -9.33
CA ALA A 56 12.29 3.95 -7.99
C ALA A 56 11.47 2.96 -7.17
N TYR A 57 12.12 2.24 -6.24
CA TYR A 57 11.44 1.44 -5.24
C TYR A 57 12.18 1.45 -3.90
N ILE A 58 11.43 1.25 -2.84
CA ILE A 58 11.94 1.12 -1.47
C ILE A 58 11.29 -0.14 -0.88
N LEU A 59 12.12 -1.05 -0.34
CA LEU A 59 11.66 -2.20 0.41
C LEU A 59 11.86 -1.94 1.90
N HIS A 60 10.89 -2.33 2.71
CA HIS A 60 10.95 -2.20 4.16
C HIS A 60 12.00 -3.15 4.74
N ASP A 61 11.99 -4.41 4.29
CA ASP A 61 12.99 -5.38 4.72
C ASP A 61 14.36 -5.08 4.10
N GLY A 62 15.40 -5.04 4.94
CA GLY A 62 16.77 -4.74 4.53
C GLY A 62 17.00 -3.29 4.07
N GLY A 63 16.01 -2.41 4.09
CA GLY A 63 16.14 -0.99 3.72
C GLY A 63 16.61 -0.76 2.28
N VAL A 64 16.31 -1.67 1.38
CA VAL A 64 16.77 -1.64 -0.01
C VAL A 64 16.10 -0.48 -0.76
N LYS A 65 16.92 0.39 -1.37
CA LYS A 65 16.46 1.47 -2.25
C LYS A 65 17.13 1.35 -3.61
N ARG A 66 16.36 1.48 -4.68
CA ARG A 66 16.87 1.46 -6.05
C ARG A 66 16.13 2.49 -6.90
N TYR A 67 16.83 3.07 -7.86
CA TYR A 67 16.27 3.97 -8.85
C TYR A 67 17.05 3.93 -10.15
N SER A 68 16.46 4.45 -11.23
CA SER A 68 17.10 4.67 -12.51
C SER A 68 16.51 5.87 -13.23
N ASP A 69 17.37 6.69 -13.82
CA ASP A 69 16.96 7.78 -14.69
C ASP A 69 16.54 7.31 -16.09
N ASP A 70 16.82 6.06 -16.45
CA ASP A 70 16.44 5.42 -17.71
C ASP A 70 16.68 6.30 -18.96
N GLY A 71 17.87 6.89 -19.04
CA GLY A 71 18.30 7.73 -20.17
C GLY A 71 17.92 9.21 -20.08
N GLU A 72 17.23 9.65 -19.06
CA GLU A 72 17.12 11.09 -18.72
C GLU A 72 18.47 11.60 -18.16
N PRO A 73 18.72 12.91 -18.14
CA PRO A 73 19.93 13.46 -17.54
C PRO A 73 20.08 13.01 -16.08
N GLN A 74 21.29 12.65 -15.70
CA GLN A 74 21.60 12.07 -14.39
C GLN A 74 21.02 12.90 -13.22
N GLY A 75 20.27 12.22 -12.33
CA GLY A 75 19.69 12.80 -11.12
C GLY A 75 18.44 13.66 -11.36
N THR A 76 17.93 13.73 -12.59
CA THR A 76 16.76 14.59 -12.91
C THR A 76 15.44 13.86 -12.92
N ALA A 77 15.46 12.54 -12.79
CA ALA A 77 14.27 11.70 -12.92
C ALA A 77 14.13 10.63 -11.82
N GLY A 78 15.05 9.68 -11.74
CA GLY A 78 14.99 8.58 -10.77
C GLY A 78 15.13 9.05 -9.33
N VAL A 79 16.06 9.95 -9.04
CA VAL A 79 16.21 10.57 -7.71
C VAL A 79 14.96 11.33 -7.29
N PRO A 80 14.37 12.23 -8.11
CA PRO A 80 13.10 12.87 -7.80
C PRO A 80 11.95 11.92 -7.49
N VAL A 81 11.85 10.77 -8.18
CA VAL A 81 10.84 9.74 -7.89
C VAL A 81 11.12 9.09 -6.54
N LEU A 82 12.39 8.73 -6.24
CA LEU A 82 12.80 8.18 -4.95
C LEU A 82 12.52 9.15 -3.80
N ASP A 83 12.85 10.44 -3.97
CA ASP A 83 12.59 11.48 -2.98
C ASP A 83 11.13 11.60 -2.58
N VAL A 84 10.20 11.36 -3.52
CA VAL A 84 8.76 11.33 -3.20
C VAL A 84 8.45 10.18 -2.25
N LEU A 85 8.96 8.98 -2.50
CA LEU A 85 8.75 7.83 -1.63
C LEU A 85 9.32 8.07 -0.24
N GLU A 86 10.52 8.64 -0.14
CA GLU A 86 11.18 8.96 1.13
C GLU A 86 10.42 10.03 1.93
N LYS A 87 10.01 11.12 1.30
CA LYS A 87 9.26 12.21 1.96
C LYS A 87 7.89 11.77 2.46
N GLU A 88 7.21 10.89 1.71
CA GLU A 88 5.95 10.31 2.14
C GLU A 88 6.13 9.14 3.12
N GLN A 89 7.40 8.72 3.38
CA GLN A 89 7.75 7.59 4.24
C GLN A 89 7.12 6.27 3.75
N LEU A 90 7.12 6.08 2.42
CA LEU A 90 6.57 4.90 1.78
C LEU A 90 7.62 3.80 1.64
N TYR A 91 7.25 2.59 2.02
CA TYR A 91 8.05 1.39 1.91
C TYR A 91 7.24 0.30 1.20
N ASP A 92 7.91 -0.76 0.76
CA ASP A 92 7.30 -1.87 0.04
C ASP A 92 6.47 -1.39 -1.16
N VAL A 93 7.03 -0.45 -1.91
CA VAL A 93 6.40 0.18 -3.06
C VAL A 93 7.38 0.37 -4.20
N ALA A 94 6.96 0.09 -5.43
CA ALA A 94 7.64 0.44 -6.65
C ALA A 94 6.83 1.47 -7.43
N VAL A 95 7.53 2.47 -7.98
CA VAL A 95 6.96 3.50 -8.85
C VAL A 95 7.71 3.51 -10.17
N VAL A 96 6.96 3.54 -11.28
CA VAL A 96 7.50 3.74 -12.63
C VAL A 96 6.85 4.97 -13.22
N VAL A 97 7.64 5.86 -13.80
CA VAL A 97 7.16 7.04 -14.53
C VAL A 97 7.59 6.92 -15.99
N THR A 98 6.61 6.70 -16.85
CA THR A 98 6.80 6.66 -18.31
C THR A 98 6.67 8.06 -18.89
N ARG A 99 7.61 8.47 -19.75
CA ARG A 99 7.57 9.76 -20.45
C ARG A 99 7.55 9.59 -21.95
N TYR A 100 6.57 10.23 -22.57
CA TYR A 100 6.53 10.50 -24.02
C TYR A 100 6.93 11.95 -24.27
N PHE A 101 8.04 12.14 -24.99
CA PHE A 101 8.57 13.47 -25.28
C PHE A 101 7.70 14.25 -26.27
N GLY A 102 7.34 15.46 -25.93
CA GLY A 102 6.45 16.33 -26.71
C GLY A 102 7.17 17.34 -27.62
N GLY A 103 8.47 17.19 -27.85
CA GLY A 103 9.25 18.10 -28.71
C GLY A 103 9.72 19.40 -28.03
N VAL A 104 9.33 19.65 -26.78
CA VAL A 104 9.73 20.85 -26.02
C VAL A 104 10.55 20.45 -24.80
N LEU A 105 11.75 20.99 -24.67
CA LEU A 105 12.62 20.73 -23.52
C LEU A 105 12.09 21.37 -22.24
N LEU A 106 12.07 20.58 -21.15
CA LEU A 106 11.66 21.07 -19.84
C LEU A 106 12.80 21.75 -19.07
N GLY A 107 14.05 21.40 -19.39
CA GLY A 107 15.22 21.72 -18.59
C GLY A 107 15.30 20.86 -17.30
N THR A 108 16.45 20.85 -16.63
CA THR A 108 16.69 20.02 -15.44
C THR A 108 15.67 20.24 -14.34
N GLY A 109 15.42 21.47 -13.95
CA GLY A 109 14.41 21.80 -12.91
C GLY A 109 12.97 21.47 -13.33
N GLY A 110 12.64 21.52 -14.63
CA GLY A 110 11.35 21.09 -15.16
C GLY A 110 11.17 19.59 -15.10
N LEU A 111 12.22 18.83 -15.42
CA LEU A 111 12.22 17.34 -15.31
C LEU A 111 12.01 16.92 -13.85
N VAL A 112 12.80 17.45 -12.92
CA VAL A 112 12.68 17.15 -11.49
C VAL A 112 11.24 17.32 -11.01
N ARG A 113 10.62 18.48 -11.30
CA ARG A 113 9.23 18.75 -10.92
C ARG A 113 8.24 17.78 -11.57
N ALA A 114 8.41 17.48 -12.87
CA ALA A 114 7.50 16.61 -13.60
C ALA A 114 7.55 15.16 -13.09
N TYR A 115 8.76 14.63 -12.85
CA TYR A 115 8.92 13.26 -12.33
C TYR A 115 8.41 13.14 -10.90
N SER A 116 8.72 14.11 -10.02
CA SER A 116 8.15 14.14 -8.65
C SER A 116 6.62 14.22 -8.67
N HIS A 117 6.04 15.04 -9.56
CA HIS A 117 4.60 15.18 -9.66
C HIS A 117 3.94 13.89 -10.14
N ALA A 118 4.51 13.24 -11.19
CA ALA A 118 3.99 11.96 -11.69
C ALA A 118 4.05 10.86 -10.61
N ALA A 119 5.15 10.78 -9.85
CA ALA A 119 5.28 9.84 -8.75
C ALA A 119 4.22 10.09 -7.66
N LYS A 120 4.01 11.36 -7.28
CA LYS A 120 2.99 11.72 -6.29
C LYS A 120 1.58 11.33 -6.74
N LEU A 121 1.23 11.60 -8.00
CA LEU A 121 -0.05 11.19 -8.58
C LEU A 121 -0.23 9.68 -8.51
N ALA A 122 0.80 8.91 -8.88
CA ALA A 122 0.74 7.44 -8.90
C ALA A 122 0.52 6.86 -7.49
N VAL A 123 1.27 7.30 -6.48
CA VAL A 123 1.11 6.80 -5.10
C VAL A 123 -0.21 7.23 -4.49
N THR A 124 -0.71 8.44 -4.84
CA THR A 124 -2.04 8.90 -4.41
C THR A 124 -3.14 8.02 -5.03
N ALA A 125 -3.02 7.70 -6.31
CA ALA A 125 -3.97 6.81 -7.00
C ALA A 125 -3.93 5.37 -6.45
N GLY A 126 -2.76 4.91 -5.96
CA GLY A 126 -2.62 3.62 -5.30
C GLY A 126 -3.25 3.54 -3.90
N GLY A 127 -3.58 4.70 -3.31
CA GLY A 127 -4.13 4.81 -1.95
C GLY A 127 -3.06 4.53 -0.89
N ILE A 128 -2.65 5.55 -0.13
CA ILE A 128 -1.64 5.37 0.93
C ILE A 128 -2.31 4.80 2.16
N VAL A 129 -1.75 3.69 2.66
CA VAL A 129 -2.22 2.97 3.86
C VAL A 129 -1.07 2.74 4.83
N THR A 130 -1.42 2.46 6.09
CA THR A 130 -0.45 2.09 7.12
C THR A 130 -0.50 0.58 7.34
N MET A 131 0.66 -0.07 7.24
CA MET A 131 0.86 -1.45 7.63
C MET A 131 1.31 -1.50 9.09
N GLY A 132 0.74 -2.39 9.87
CA GLY A 132 1.07 -2.52 11.28
C GLY A 132 0.80 -3.93 11.84
N PRO A 133 1.26 -4.19 13.08
CA PRO A 133 0.98 -5.47 13.73
C PRO A 133 -0.52 -5.61 14.02
N CYS A 134 -1.09 -6.73 13.59
CA CYS A 134 -2.47 -7.09 13.82
C CYS A 134 -2.57 -8.38 14.62
N SER A 135 -3.51 -8.42 15.54
CA SER A 135 -3.89 -9.62 16.24
C SER A 135 -5.00 -10.35 15.51
N ILE A 136 -4.84 -11.67 15.35
CA ILE A 136 -5.85 -12.55 14.78
C ILE A 136 -6.65 -13.17 15.91
N LEU A 137 -7.95 -12.90 15.93
CA LEU A 137 -8.87 -13.33 16.97
C LEU A 137 -9.87 -14.35 16.39
N LYS A 138 -10.12 -15.42 17.14
CA LYS A 138 -11.25 -16.34 16.89
C LYS A 138 -12.38 -15.97 17.83
N VAL A 139 -13.58 -15.80 17.28
CA VAL A 139 -14.82 -15.54 18.03
C VAL A 139 -15.85 -16.58 17.62
N GLU A 140 -16.43 -17.28 18.61
CA GLU A 140 -17.53 -18.22 18.42
C GLU A 140 -18.79 -17.68 19.08
N THR A 141 -19.89 -17.61 18.33
CA THR A 141 -21.12 -16.97 18.79
C THR A 141 -22.38 -17.59 18.18
N ASP A 142 -23.54 -17.23 18.69
CA ASP A 142 -24.83 -17.53 18.06
C ASP A 142 -25.16 -16.51 16.94
N TYR A 143 -26.16 -16.82 16.13
CA TYR A 143 -26.61 -15.97 15.02
C TYR A 143 -27.16 -14.61 15.47
N ALA A 144 -27.74 -14.54 16.66
CA ALA A 144 -28.33 -13.30 17.19
C ALA A 144 -27.22 -12.28 17.54
N PHE A 145 -26.17 -12.73 18.23
CA PHE A 145 -25.07 -11.86 18.59
C PHE A 145 -24.14 -11.58 17.39
N TYR A 146 -24.07 -12.47 16.39
CA TYR A 146 -23.33 -12.23 15.15
C TYR A 146 -23.73 -10.91 14.48
N GLN A 147 -25.04 -10.62 14.37
CA GLN A 147 -25.54 -9.39 13.78
C GLN A 147 -25.05 -8.14 14.56
N ARG A 148 -25.05 -8.23 15.89
CA ARG A 148 -24.54 -7.18 16.76
C ARG A 148 -23.02 -7.02 16.63
N LEU A 149 -22.29 -8.14 16.49
CA LEU A 149 -20.84 -8.12 16.32
C LEU A 149 -20.44 -7.36 15.06
N LEU A 150 -21.16 -7.53 13.94
CA LEU A 150 -20.92 -6.80 12.69
C LEU A 150 -21.05 -5.27 12.84
N THR A 151 -21.81 -4.79 13.84
CA THR A 151 -21.88 -3.34 14.13
C THR A 151 -20.75 -2.86 15.04
N ILE A 152 -20.17 -3.74 15.86
CA ILE A 152 -19.07 -3.44 16.77
C ILE A 152 -17.73 -3.39 16.03
N LEU A 153 -17.46 -4.33 15.13
CA LEU A 153 -16.15 -4.49 14.48
C LEU A 153 -15.62 -3.21 13.79
N PRO A 154 -16.44 -2.44 13.03
CA PRO A 154 -15.99 -1.22 12.39
C PRO A 154 -15.52 -0.12 13.37
N GLU A 155 -16.06 -0.07 14.60
CA GLU A 155 -15.65 0.91 15.62
C GLU A 155 -14.17 0.76 16.00
N PHE A 156 -13.62 -0.46 15.86
CA PHE A 156 -12.23 -0.80 16.15
C PHE A 156 -11.36 -0.93 14.90
N GLY A 157 -11.95 -0.76 13.70
CA GLY A 157 -11.27 -1.05 12.44
C GLY A 157 -10.99 -2.55 12.27
N ALA A 158 -11.72 -3.41 12.98
CA ALA A 158 -11.56 -4.85 12.86
C ALA A 158 -12.23 -5.37 11.58
N THR A 159 -11.56 -6.32 10.90
CA THR A 159 -12.04 -6.93 9.66
C THR A 159 -12.27 -8.42 9.85
N VAL A 160 -13.31 -8.95 9.18
CA VAL A 160 -13.58 -10.39 9.15
C VAL A 160 -12.72 -11.00 8.04
N GLN A 161 -11.79 -11.88 8.40
CA GLN A 161 -10.96 -12.61 7.46
C GLN A 161 -11.59 -13.91 6.99
N ASN A 162 -12.30 -14.60 7.88
CA ASN A 162 -13.03 -15.83 7.58
C ASN A 162 -14.26 -15.95 8.46
N SER A 163 -15.28 -16.63 7.95
CA SER A 163 -16.50 -16.94 8.66
C SER A 163 -16.97 -18.35 8.33
N ASP A 164 -17.33 -19.11 9.36
CA ASP A 164 -17.93 -20.45 9.26
C ASP A 164 -19.31 -20.43 9.93
N PHE A 165 -20.32 -20.85 9.17
CA PHE A 165 -21.72 -20.88 9.57
C PHE A 165 -22.18 -22.33 9.71
N SER A 166 -22.23 -22.82 10.95
CA SER A 166 -22.72 -24.15 11.29
C SER A 166 -23.80 -24.06 12.37
N GLU A 167 -23.79 -24.88 13.40
CA GLU A 167 -24.67 -24.72 14.58
C GLU A 167 -24.41 -23.40 15.30
N LYS A 168 -23.17 -22.90 15.21
CA LYS A 168 -22.74 -21.60 15.68
C LYS A 168 -22.01 -20.87 14.56
N VAL A 169 -21.83 -19.57 14.73
CA VAL A 169 -21.02 -18.74 13.85
C VAL A 169 -19.61 -18.63 14.43
N THR A 170 -18.61 -19.08 13.67
CA THR A 170 -17.20 -18.90 14.02
C THR A 170 -16.57 -17.87 13.09
N LEU A 171 -15.99 -16.81 13.66
CA LEU A 171 -15.33 -15.75 12.93
C LEU A 171 -13.82 -15.75 13.22
N THR A 172 -13.03 -15.49 12.18
CA THR A 172 -11.64 -15.11 12.30
C THR A 172 -11.54 -13.62 11.98
N LEU A 173 -11.11 -12.83 12.96
CA LEU A 173 -11.03 -11.37 12.89
C LEU A 173 -9.58 -10.93 12.86
N SER A 174 -9.28 -9.84 12.15
CA SER A 174 -8.03 -9.11 12.25
C SER A 174 -8.30 -7.74 12.83
N VAL A 175 -7.51 -7.32 13.80
CA VAL A 175 -7.58 -6.01 14.43
C VAL A 175 -6.18 -5.50 14.75
N ALA A 176 -5.93 -4.18 14.65
CA ALA A 176 -4.68 -3.59 15.09
C ALA A 176 -4.34 -4.03 16.52
N SER A 177 -3.11 -4.52 16.76
CA SER A 177 -2.73 -5.12 18.04
C SER A 177 -2.94 -4.18 19.24
N GLU A 178 -2.83 -2.87 19.02
CA GLU A 178 -3.09 -1.85 20.05
C GLU A 178 -4.57 -1.75 20.47
N LYS A 179 -5.51 -2.20 19.62
CA LYS A 179 -6.96 -2.21 19.86
C LYS A 179 -7.49 -3.58 20.30
N GLU A 180 -6.65 -4.61 20.34
CA GLU A 180 -7.05 -5.98 20.68
C GLU A 180 -7.81 -6.06 22.00
N ALA A 181 -7.22 -5.54 23.09
CA ALA A 181 -7.80 -5.60 24.42
C ALA A 181 -9.16 -4.89 24.48
N LEU A 182 -9.24 -3.69 23.91
CA LEU A 182 -10.48 -2.91 23.87
C LEU A 182 -11.61 -3.63 23.09
N LEU A 183 -11.26 -4.25 21.97
CA LEU A 183 -12.23 -5.04 21.20
C LEU A 183 -12.70 -6.29 21.98
N CYS A 184 -11.76 -7.01 22.61
CA CYS A 184 -12.09 -8.18 23.43
C CYS A 184 -13.06 -7.83 24.57
N ASP A 185 -12.77 -6.75 25.30
CA ASP A 185 -13.63 -6.25 26.38
C ASP A 185 -15.01 -5.86 25.86
N LYS A 186 -15.06 -5.12 24.74
CA LYS A 186 -16.32 -4.71 24.11
C LYS A 186 -17.20 -5.91 23.70
N ILE A 187 -16.59 -6.94 23.11
CA ILE A 187 -17.29 -8.18 22.72
C ILE A 187 -17.85 -8.88 23.98
N PHE A 188 -17.03 -9.00 25.02
CA PHE A 188 -17.40 -9.65 26.26
C PHE A 188 -18.59 -8.94 26.93
N ASP A 189 -18.49 -7.63 27.13
CA ASP A 189 -19.53 -6.81 27.76
C ASP A 189 -20.83 -6.80 26.93
N SER A 190 -20.70 -6.64 25.60
CA SER A 190 -21.87 -6.59 24.72
C SER A 190 -22.63 -7.92 24.62
N SER A 191 -22.00 -9.03 25.01
CA SER A 191 -22.58 -10.38 25.04
C SER A 191 -23.01 -10.81 26.44
N ASP A 192 -23.00 -9.92 27.43
CA ASP A 192 -23.24 -10.25 28.85
C ASP A 192 -22.30 -11.37 29.34
N GLY A 193 -21.04 -11.33 28.92
CA GLY A 193 -20.00 -12.28 29.31
C GLY A 193 -20.05 -13.66 28.62
N ARG A 194 -20.97 -13.86 27.66
CA ARG A 194 -21.17 -15.15 27.01
C ARG A 194 -20.17 -15.44 25.88
N VAL A 195 -19.70 -14.41 25.19
CA VAL A 195 -18.78 -14.54 24.04
C VAL A 195 -17.40 -14.00 24.43
N LYS A 196 -16.38 -14.80 24.16
CA LYS A 196 -14.98 -14.42 24.37
C LYS A 196 -14.22 -14.50 23.04
N ALA A 197 -13.51 -13.44 22.71
CA ALA A 197 -12.56 -13.47 21.62
C ALA A 197 -11.26 -14.14 22.11
N GLN A 198 -10.72 -15.06 21.31
CA GLN A 198 -9.47 -15.76 21.61
C GLN A 198 -8.41 -15.39 20.58
N LYS A 199 -7.28 -14.87 21.03
CA LYS A 199 -6.12 -14.65 20.16
C LYS A 199 -5.58 -15.97 19.67
N ILE A 200 -5.49 -16.14 18.35
CA ILE A 200 -4.99 -17.35 17.69
C ILE A 200 -3.71 -17.10 16.91
N GLY A 201 -3.30 -15.86 16.74
CA GLY A 201 -2.09 -15.51 16.02
C GLY A 201 -1.87 -14.01 15.91
N GLU A 202 -0.82 -13.67 15.18
CA GLU A 202 -0.48 -12.30 14.79
C GLU A 202 -0.05 -12.28 13.32
N ASN A 203 -0.33 -11.18 12.64
CA ASN A 203 0.19 -10.90 11.32
C ASN A 203 0.58 -9.42 11.21
N PHE A 204 1.08 -9.04 10.02
CA PHE A 204 1.36 -7.65 9.69
C PHE A 204 0.48 -7.27 8.51
N ALA A 205 -0.47 -6.37 8.73
CA ALA A 205 -1.52 -6.02 7.79
C ALA A 205 -1.85 -4.52 7.83
N GLU A 206 -2.76 -4.10 6.98
CA GLU A 206 -3.32 -2.73 6.98
C GLU A 206 -4.12 -2.49 8.26
N ILE A 207 -3.88 -1.31 8.92
CA ILE A 207 -4.47 -0.90 10.20
C ILE A 207 -5.19 0.45 10.10
#